data_51d31ad8a88f265165e0f29d3f37c00e
#
_entry.id   51d31ad8a88f265165e0f29d3f37c00e
#
_cell.length_a   1.000
_cell.length_b   1.000
_cell.length_c   1.000
_cell.angle_alpha   90.00
_cell.angle_beta   90.00
_cell.angle_gamma   90.00
#
_symmetry.space_group_name_H-M   'P 1'
#
loop_
_entity.id
_entity.type
_entity.pdbx_description
1 polymer ?
#
loop_
_entity_poly.entity_id
_entity_poly.type
_entity_poly.pdbx_seq_one_letter_code
_entity_poly.pdbx_strand_id
1 'polypeptide(L)'
;MSYIGKWVFHSIGIFNEEDEMVYLNAEEYLKAPMPYVDESDEEAVADEMNERRKMIASQIAVVEDGSLDMLMPLPEGVTKEQVDEAVKAGHIKLYDGMMTDAPMKWEERGGALCMYAGEGMSEDGWVTLSEDGSFIDFMNSRYVKAE
;
A
#
# COMPACT_ATOMS: atom_id res chain seq x y z
N MET A 1 19.76 7.80 8.10
CA MET A 1 18.53 7.03 8.28
C MET A 1 18.40 5.99 7.16
N SER A 2 18.03 4.76 7.48
CA SER A 2 17.85 3.72 6.47
C SER A 2 16.38 3.61 6.09
N TYR A 3 16.12 3.47 4.79
CA TYR A 3 14.76 3.19 4.31
C TYR A 3 14.39 1.72 4.47
N ILE A 4 15.35 0.85 4.68
CA ILE A 4 15.14 -0.59 4.80
C ILE A 4 14.29 -0.90 6.03
N GLY A 5 13.25 -1.72 5.86
CA GLY A 5 12.34 -2.12 6.92
C GLY A 5 10.89 -2.12 6.45
N LYS A 6 9.99 -2.29 7.40
CA LYS A 6 8.56 -2.21 7.12
C LYS A 6 8.02 -0.82 7.35
N TRP A 7 7.11 -0.42 6.47
CA TRP A 7 6.40 0.85 6.56
C TRP A 7 4.91 0.54 6.65
N VAL A 8 4.24 1.09 7.65
CA VAL A 8 2.83 0.79 7.94
C VAL A 8 1.94 1.97 7.57
N PHE A 9 0.68 1.69 7.27
CA PHE A 9 -0.30 2.71 6.91
C PHE A 9 -0.39 3.79 8.00
N HIS A 10 -0.38 5.03 7.56
CA HIS A 10 -0.55 6.19 8.45
C HIS A 10 -1.82 6.96 8.10
N SER A 11 -1.99 7.33 6.83
CA SER A 11 -3.12 8.14 6.41
C SER A 11 -3.34 8.00 4.91
N ILE A 12 -4.52 8.42 4.46
CA ILE A 12 -4.85 8.43 3.04
C ILE A 12 -5.38 9.81 2.66
N GLY A 13 -4.95 10.32 1.50
CA GLY A 13 -5.41 11.59 0.98
C GLY A 13 -6.71 11.44 0.22
N ILE A 14 -7.68 12.25 0.55
CA ILE A 14 -8.94 12.35 -0.18
C ILE A 14 -9.24 13.82 -0.46
N PHE A 15 -10.09 14.06 -1.45
CA PHE A 15 -10.59 15.41 -1.70
C PHE A 15 -11.89 15.61 -0.94
N ASN A 16 -11.98 16.74 -0.20
CA ASN A 16 -13.20 17.09 0.50
C ASN A 16 -14.17 17.81 -0.45
N GLU A 17 -15.30 18.31 0.09
CA GLU A 17 -16.31 19.00 -0.72
C GLU A 17 -15.81 20.30 -1.34
N GLU A 18 -14.72 20.86 -0.82
CA GLU A 18 -14.12 22.10 -1.32
C GLU A 18 -12.96 21.81 -2.28
N ASP A 19 -12.82 20.57 -2.75
CA ASP A 19 -11.73 20.08 -3.61
C ASP A 19 -10.34 20.24 -3.00
N GLU A 20 -10.27 20.27 -1.68
CA GLU A 20 -8.99 20.32 -0.96
C GLU A 20 -8.54 18.91 -0.58
N MET A 21 -7.25 18.63 -0.75
CA MET A 21 -6.68 17.35 -0.33
C MET A 21 -6.53 17.32 1.19
N VAL A 22 -7.18 16.38 1.84
CA VAL A 22 -7.05 16.16 3.28
C VAL A 22 -6.61 14.72 3.53
N TYR A 23 -5.82 14.52 4.58
CA TYR A 23 -5.36 13.19 4.94
C TYR A 23 -6.14 12.67 6.14
N LEU A 24 -6.70 11.47 5.99
CA LEU A 24 -7.48 10.81 7.03
C LEU A 24 -6.68 9.65 7.61
N ASN A 25 -6.70 9.54 8.94
CA ASN A 25 -6.13 8.36 9.59
C ASN A 25 -7.06 7.16 9.40
N ALA A 26 -6.67 5.98 9.91
CA ALA A 26 -7.43 4.75 9.71
C ALA A 26 -8.88 4.89 10.20
N GLU A 27 -9.08 5.42 11.41
CA GLU A 27 -10.41 5.58 11.98
C GLU A 27 -11.28 6.54 11.18
N GLU A 28 -10.72 7.67 10.81
CA GLU A 28 -11.42 8.68 10.01
C GLU A 28 -11.79 8.12 8.63
N TYR A 29 -10.87 7.38 8.02
CA TYR A 29 -11.11 6.78 6.71
C TYR A 29 -12.26 5.77 6.74
N LEU A 30 -12.33 4.94 7.78
CA LEU A 30 -13.41 3.96 7.92
C LEU A 30 -14.78 4.62 8.11
N LYS A 31 -14.81 5.85 8.63
CA LYS A 31 -16.04 6.61 8.87
C LYS A 31 -16.36 7.59 7.75
N ALA A 32 -15.47 7.75 6.76
CA ALA A 32 -15.65 8.74 5.70
C ALA A 32 -16.86 8.39 4.82
N PRO A 33 -17.56 9.39 4.27
CA PRO A 33 -18.68 9.15 3.37
C PRO A 33 -18.28 8.33 2.15
N MET A 34 -19.26 7.63 1.57
CA MET A 34 -19.08 6.80 0.38
C MET A 34 -19.97 7.32 -0.75
N PRO A 35 -19.68 8.52 -1.31
CA PRO A 35 -20.57 9.14 -2.31
C PRO A 35 -20.72 8.34 -3.61
N TYR A 36 -19.76 7.47 -3.90
CA TYR A 36 -19.75 6.61 -5.09
C TYR A 36 -20.38 5.24 -4.85
N VAL A 37 -20.90 4.99 -3.64
CA VAL A 37 -21.53 3.73 -3.25
C VAL A 37 -22.97 4.00 -2.89
N ASP A 38 -23.88 3.13 -3.33
CA ASP A 38 -25.28 3.19 -2.91
C ASP A 38 -25.38 2.69 -1.46
N GLU A 39 -25.55 3.62 -0.52
CA GLU A 39 -25.61 3.30 0.91
C GLU A 39 -26.83 2.45 1.30
N SER A 40 -27.83 2.37 0.43
CA SER A 40 -28.97 1.48 0.64
C SER A 40 -28.67 0.03 0.25
N ASP A 41 -27.57 -0.21 -0.46
CA ASP A 41 -27.11 -1.54 -0.83
C ASP A 41 -26.10 -2.01 0.20
N GLU A 42 -26.54 -2.86 1.12
CA GLU A 42 -25.69 -3.37 2.21
C GLU A 42 -24.46 -4.11 1.70
N GLU A 43 -24.59 -4.84 0.59
CA GLU A 43 -23.47 -5.60 0.01
C GLU A 43 -22.41 -4.65 -0.55
N ALA A 44 -22.82 -3.60 -1.24
CA ALA A 44 -21.91 -2.59 -1.78
C ALA A 44 -21.15 -1.87 -0.67
N VAL A 45 -21.85 -1.51 0.41
CA VAL A 45 -21.23 -0.87 1.58
C VAL A 45 -20.22 -1.82 2.23
N ALA A 46 -20.58 -3.10 2.40
CA ALA A 46 -19.68 -4.08 3.00
C ALA A 46 -18.42 -4.28 2.15
N ASP A 47 -18.55 -4.33 0.83
CA ASP A 47 -17.42 -4.47 -0.08
C ASP A 47 -16.48 -3.27 0.02
N GLU A 48 -17.02 -2.05 0.06
CA GLU A 48 -16.20 -0.84 0.21
C GLU A 48 -15.49 -0.82 1.56
N MET A 49 -16.16 -1.20 2.64
CA MET A 49 -15.54 -1.29 3.95
C MET A 49 -14.41 -2.32 3.98
N ASN A 50 -14.57 -3.44 3.30
CA ASN A 50 -13.53 -4.45 3.20
C ASN A 50 -12.32 -3.92 2.45
N GLU A 51 -12.52 -3.17 1.36
CA GLU A 51 -11.42 -2.54 0.63
C GLU A 51 -10.69 -1.52 1.48
N ARG A 52 -11.42 -0.72 2.27
CA ARG A 52 -10.80 0.24 3.17
C ARG A 52 -9.96 -0.44 4.26
N ARG A 53 -10.46 -1.56 4.82
CA ARG A 53 -9.72 -2.33 5.81
C ARG A 53 -8.44 -2.93 5.23
N LYS A 54 -8.50 -3.42 3.98
CA LYS A 54 -7.30 -3.93 3.29
C LYS A 54 -6.27 -2.84 3.09
N MET A 55 -6.68 -1.64 2.69
CA MET A 55 -5.78 -0.51 2.51
C MET A 55 -5.10 -0.14 3.84
N ILE A 56 -5.86 -0.09 4.92
CA ILE A 56 -5.33 0.22 6.25
C ILE A 56 -4.35 -0.85 6.72
N ALA A 57 -4.61 -2.11 6.39
CA ALA A 57 -3.73 -3.23 6.76
C ALA A 57 -2.52 -3.36 5.83
N SER A 58 -2.50 -2.67 4.69
CA SER A 58 -1.39 -2.76 3.75
C SER A 58 -0.10 -2.20 4.35
N GLN A 59 1.02 -2.75 3.95
CA GLN A 59 2.34 -2.33 4.40
C GLN A 59 3.29 -2.30 3.20
N ILE A 60 4.38 -1.59 3.36
CA ILE A 60 5.45 -1.58 2.36
C ILE A 60 6.71 -2.14 3.02
N ALA A 61 7.33 -3.13 2.39
CA ALA A 61 8.61 -3.67 2.83
C ALA A 61 9.69 -3.18 1.88
N VAL A 62 10.64 -2.41 2.40
CA VAL A 62 11.84 -2.00 1.66
C VAL A 62 12.93 -2.97 2.06
N VAL A 63 13.31 -3.83 1.13
CA VAL A 63 14.19 -4.97 1.41
C VAL A 63 15.62 -4.68 0.95
N GLU A 64 16.57 -5.17 1.73
CA GLU A 64 17.99 -4.94 1.49
C GLU A 64 18.47 -5.43 0.12
N ASP A 65 17.81 -6.45 -0.44
CA ASP A 65 18.15 -7.00 -1.75
C ASP A 65 17.78 -6.11 -2.93
N GLY A 66 17.20 -4.95 -2.68
CA GLY A 66 16.77 -4.02 -3.72
C GLY A 66 15.31 -4.17 -4.11
N SER A 67 14.53 -5.03 -3.44
CA SER A 67 13.11 -5.16 -3.70
C SER A 67 12.29 -4.26 -2.80
N LEU A 68 11.15 -3.80 -3.31
CA LEU A 68 10.15 -3.04 -2.57
C LEU A 68 8.83 -3.77 -2.76
N ASP A 69 8.30 -4.32 -1.67
CA ASP A 69 7.11 -5.15 -1.72
C ASP A 69 5.93 -4.42 -1.10
N MET A 70 4.86 -4.25 -1.89
CA MET A 70 3.59 -3.80 -1.35
C MET A 70 2.88 -5.01 -0.77
N LEU A 71 2.74 -5.04 0.55
CA LEU A 71 2.20 -6.18 1.27
C LEU A 71 0.72 -5.99 1.56
N MET A 72 -0.06 -7.02 1.30
CA MET A 72 -1.48 -7.06 1.59
C MET A 72 -1.78 -8.25 2.49
N PRO A 73 -2.80 -8.17 3.36
CA PRO A 73 -3.20 -9.34 4.14
C PRO A 73 -3.70 -10.44 3.22
N LEU A 74 -3.55 -11.68 3.67
CA LEU A 74 -4.08 -12.82 2.92
C LEU A 74 -5.60 -12.73 2.84
N PRO A 75 -6.21 -13.10 1.69
CA PRO A 75 -7.67 -13.08 1.54
C PRO A 75 -8.33 -14.02 2.55
N GLU A 76 -9.52 -13.66 2.99
CA GLU A 76 -10.33 -14.52 3.86
C GLU A 76 -10.73 -15.79 3.12
N GLY A 77 -10.79 -16.90 3.84
CA GLY A 77 -11.21 -18.19 3.28
C GLY A 77 -10.14 -18.94 2.51
N VAL A 78 -8.93 -18.36 2.39
CA VAL A 78 -7.82 -19.03 1.72
C VAL A 78 -7.14 -19.98 2.70
N THR A 79 -6.94 -21.24 2.27
CA THR A 79 -6.26 -22.23 3.11
C THR A 79 -4.74 -22.09 3.00
N LYS A 80 -4.03 -22.63 4.01
CA LYS A 80 -2.59 -22.67 3.96
C LYS A 80 -2.08 -23.42 2.73
N GLU A 81 -2.75 -24.49 2.34
CA GLU A 81 -2.39 -25.26 1.15
C GLU A 81 -2.49 -24.44 -0.12
N GLN A 82 -3.55 -23.65 -0.26
CA GLN A 82 -3.73 -22.75 -1.40
C GLN A 82 -2.61 -21.70 -1.47
N VAL A 83 -2.25 -21.14 -0.31
CA VAL A 83 -1.17 -20.16 -0.22
C VAL A 83 0.16 -20.82 -0.63
N ASP A 84 0.46 -22.00 -0.11
CA ASP A 84 1.71 -22.71 -0.42
C ASP A 84 1.82 -23.03 -1.91
N GLU A 85 0.71 -23.43 -2.54
CA GLU A 85 0.69 -23.68 -3.98
C GLU A 85 0.94 -22.42 -4.79
N ALA A 86 0.34 -21.29 -4.39
CA ALA A 86 0.55 -20.01 -5.08
C ALA A 86 2.01 -19.56 -4.97
N VAL A 87 2.63 -19.75 -3.82
CA VAL A 87 4.05 -19.41 -3.62
C VAL A 87 4.92 -20.29 -4.49
N LYS A 88 4.67 -21.59 -4.53
CA LYS A 88 5.45 -22.53 -5.36
C LYS A 88 5.31 -22.23 -6.85
N ALA A 89 4.12 -21.80 -7.27
CA ALA A 89 3.86 -21.46 -8.66
C ALA A 89 4.44 -20.09 -9.06
N GLY A 90 4.94 -19.32 -8.10
CA GLY A 90 5.50 -18.01 -8.36
C GLY A 90 4.45 -16.89 -8.51
N HIS A 91 3.21 -17.16 -8.15
CA HIS A 91 2.13 -16.17 -8.27
C HIS A 91 2.17 -15.12 -7.18
N ILE A 92 2.64 -15.50 -5.98
CA ILE A 92 2.76 -14.57 -4.84
C ILE A 92 4.07 -14.84 -4.10
N LYS A 93 4.49 -13.84 -3.33
CA LYS A 93 5.64 -13.92 -2.44
C LYS A 93 5.13 -13.61 -1.04
N LEU A 94 5.53 -14.39 -0.05
CA LEU A 94 5.17 -14.14 1.34
C LEU A 94 6.27 -13.37 2.05
N TYR A 95 5.88 -12.43 2.88
CA TYR A 95 6.76 -11.68 3.74
C TYR A 95 6.03 -11.43 5.05
N ASP A 96 6.52 -12.07 6.14
CA ASP A 96 5.97 -11.85 7.48
C ASP A 96 4.46 -12.13 7.59
N GLY A 97 3.98 -13.17 6.89
CA GLY A 97 2.57 -13.56 6.91
C GLY A 97 1.67 -12.75 6.00
N MET A 98 2.23 -11.82 5.24
CA MET A 98 1.50 -11.03 4.25
C MET A 98 1.97 -11.39 2.85
N MET A 99 1.22 -11.01 1.83
CA MET A 99 1.56 -11.37 0.45
C MET A 99 1.79 -10.16 -0.43
N THR A 100 2.63 -10.33 -1.44
CA THR A 100 2.75 -9.43 -2.57
C THR A 100 2.75 -10.25 -3.86
N ASP A 101 2.11 -9.72 -4.89
CA ASP A 101 2.08 -10.36 -6.21
C ASP A 101 2.97 -9.65 -7.23
N ALA A 102 3.49 -8.49 -6.90
CA ALA A 102 4.23 -7.66 -7.83
C ALA A 102 5.39 -6.93 -7.14
N PRO A 103 6.49 -7.66 -6.81
CA PRO A 103 7.65 -6.99 -6.21
C PRO A 103 8.20 -5.94 -7.17
N MET A 104 8.57 -4.79 -6.61
CA MET A 104 9.13 -3.66 -7.35
C MET A 104 10.58 -3.47 -6.95
N LYS A 105 11.27 -2.56 -7.63
CA LYS A 105 12.66 -2.22 -7.32
C LYS A 105 12.72 -0.84 -6.67
N TRP A 106 13.68 -0.67 -5.76
CA TRP A 106 13.92 0.63 -5.15
C TRP A 106 15.40 0.97 -5.16
N GLU A 107 15.68 2.25 -5.07
CA GLU A 107 17.04 2.71 -4.79
C GLU A 107 16.97 4.08 -4.11
N GLU A 108 18.06 4.45 -3.45
CA GLU A 108 18.19 5.76 -2.84
C GLU A 108 18.92 6.68 -3.81
N ARG A 109 18.30 7.81 -4.15
CA ARG A 109 18.86 8.79 -5.07
C ARG A 109 18.88 10.16 -4.41
N GLY A 110 20.08 10.69 -4.15
CA GLY A 110 20.22 12.00 -3.51
C GLY A 110 19.56 12.11 -2.16
N GLY A 111 19.53 11.02 -1.40
CA GLY A 111 18.88 10.98 -0.09
C GLY A 111 17.40 10.62 -0.13
N ALA A 112 16.80 10.50 -1.31
CA ALA A 112 15.38 10.19 -1.47
C ALA A 112 15.18 8.72 -1.80
N LEU A 113 14.07 8.16 -1.31
CA LEU A 113 13.66 6.79 -1.67
C LEU A 113 12.91 6.85 -2.99
N CYS A 114 13.41 6.13 -3.99
CA CYS A 114 12.80 6.07 -5.31
C CYS A 114 12.42 4.64 -5.66
N MET A 115 11.36 4.50 -6.44
CA MET A 115 10.82 3.21 -6.87
C MET A 115 10.75 3.18 -8.40
N TYR A 116 11.08 2.05 -9.00
CA TYR A 116 10.88 1.86 -10.43
C TYR A 116 9.43 1.49 -10.70
N ALA A 117 8.71 2.42 -11.31
CA ALA A 117 7.28 2.25 -11.62
C ALA A 117 7.02 1.88 -13.08
N GLY A 118 8.08 1.86 -13.91
CA GLY A 118 7.96 1.50 -15.32
C GLY A 118 7.97 2.71 -16.25
N GLU A 119 8.28 2.46 -17.50
CA GLU A 119 8.27 3.50 -18.53
C GLU A 119 6.84 4.04 -18.70
N GLY A 120 6.67 5.32 -18.76
CA GLY A 120 5.37 5.96 -18.87
C GLY A 120 4.91 6.64 -17.59
N MET A 121 5.48 6.29 -16.43
CA MET A 121 5.19 6.98 -15.18
C MET A 121 6.09 8.19 -14.99
N SER A 122 7.30 8.15 -15.53
CA SER A 122 8.23 9.26 -15.57
C SER A 122 9.19 9.03 -16.73
N GLU A 123 10.05 10.00 -17.00
CA GLU A 123 10.99 9.93 -18.12
C GLU A 123 11.91 8.71 -18.07
N ASP A 124 12.38 8.34 -16.88
CA ASP A 124 13.28 7.19 -16.68
C ASP A 124 12.60 6.01 -15.98
N GLY A 125 11.30 6.10 -15.71
CA GLY A 125 10.54 5.05 -15.03
C GLY A 125 10.64 5.07 -13.51
N TRP A 126 11.42 5.97 -12.94
CA TRP A 126 11.60 6.07 -11.48
C TRP A 126 10.75 7.19 -10.90
N VAL A 127 10.13 6.93 -9.77
CA VAL A 127 9.32 7.93 -9.05
C VAL A 127 9.83 8.03 -7.62
N THR A 128 9.75 9.24 -7.06
CA THR A 128 10.15 9.49 -5.68
C THR A 128 8.99 9.13 -4.75
N LEU A 129 9.25 8.27 -3.77
CA LEU A 129 8.27 7.89 -2.76
C LEU A 129 8.46 8.65 -1.45
N SER A 130 9.69 8.99 -1.10
CA SER A 130 9.99 9.74 0.12
C SER A 130 11.21 10.59 -0.10
N GLU A 131 11.11 11.88 0.20
CA GLU A 131 12.22 12.80 0.05
C GLU A 131 13.12 12.85 1.29
N ASP A 132 12.53 12.63 2.46
CA ASP A 132 13.25 12.84 3.73
C ASP A 132 13.14 11.66 4.72
N GLY A 133 12.40 10.63 4.38
CA GLY A 133 12.23 9.46 5.24
C GLY A 133 11.13 9.59 6.29
N SER A 134 10.40 10.70 6.31
CA SER A 134 9.27 10.89 7.25
C SER A 134 8.09 10.02 6.85
N PHE A 135 7.74 10.03 5.57
CA PHE A 135 6.62 9.26 5.04
C PHE A 135 7.00 8.69 3.68
N ILE A 136 6.44 7.53 3.36
CA ILE A 136 6.37 7.07 1.99
C ILE A 136 5.00 7.46 1.47
N ASP A 137 4.95 8.21 0.36
CA ASP A 137 3.71 8.55 -0.32
C ASP A 137 3.53 7.61 -1.51
N PHE A 138 2.47 6.82 -1.48
CA PHE A 138 2.19 5.84 -2.52
C PHE A 138 0.69 5.75 -2.76
N MET A 139 0.26 6.06 -3.99
CA MET A 139 -1.15 6.00 -4.41
C MET A 139 -2.10 6.73 -3.45
N ASN A 140 -1.75 7.96 -3.09
CA ASN A 140 -2.48 8.83 -2.16
C ASN A 140 -2.45 8.38 -0.70
N SER A 141 -1.76 7.29 -0.39
CA SER A 141 -1.61 6.83 0.99
C SER A 141 -0.23 7.19 1.51
N ARG A 142 -0.15 7.46 2.79
CA ARG A 142 1.11 7.71 3.48
C ARG A 142 1.43 6.57 4.42
N TYR A 143 2.66 6.15 4.43
CA TYR A 143 3.17 5.08 5.29
C TYR A 143 4.30 5.63 6.15
N VAL A 144 4.37 5.17 7.40
CA VAL A 144 5.45 5.53 8.32
C VAL A 144 6.23 4.28 8.67
N LYS A 145 7.51 4.47 8.98
CA LYS A 145 8.36 3.33 9.32
C LYS A 145 7.89 2.70 10.63
N ALA A 146 7.69 1.40 10.61
CA ALA A 146 7.36 0.64 11.81
C ALA A 146 8.59 0.53 12.71
N GLU A 147 8.38 0.68 13.98
CA GLU A 147 9.46 0.55 14.97
C GLU A 147 9.61 -0.89 15.44
#